data_224b4a1cb7b1ae9c63e821e9168eadd4
#
_entry.id   224b4a1cb7b1ae9c63e821e9168eadd4
#
_cell.length_a   1.000
_cell.length_b   1.000
_cell.length_c   1.000
_cell.angle_alpha   90.00
_cell.angle_beta   90.00
_cell.angle_gamma   90.00
#
_symmetry.space_group_name_H-M   'P 1'
#
loop_
_entity.id
_entity.type
_entity.pdbx_description
1 polymer ?
#
loop_
_entity_poly.entity_id
_entity_poly.type
_entity_poly.pdbx_seq_one_letter_code
_entity_poly.pdbx_strand_id
1 'polypeptide(L)'
;MVSARFYHCLIIQFVYVMIHSILKDKSTKLFLGISAFFVANALIAECIGGKIFSLEGVLGLSPANLTLFGEKGLSFNLTCGVLLWPLEFVITDIVNEYYGPKAVKRISITAVSLILYAFLMFYLAMHIAPAQFWVDSKTADGIPSMQGAFEAIFGQGMWIILGSLVAFLVSQFIDVFVFHKIKKMTGEKMGWLRAT
;
A
#
# COMPACT_ATOMS: atom_id res chain seq x y z
N MET A 1 1.57 -13.16 45.52
CA MET A 1 0.69 -12.10 44.92
C MET A 1 1.37 -10.76 44.78
N VAL A 2 2.33 -10.38 45.59
CA VAL A 2 3.09 -9.09 45.50
C VAL A 2 4.00 -9.03 44.27
N SER A 3 4.62 -10.14 43.85
CA SER A 3 5.55 -10.21 42.72
C SER A 3 4.91 -9.82 41.36
N ALA A 4 3.71 -10.29 41.04
CA ALA A 4 3.05 -10.02 39.76
C ALA A 4 2.67 -8.52 39.58
N ARG A 5 2.24 -7.85 40.64
CA ARG A 5 1.95 -6.40 40.61
C ARG A 5 3.20 -5.56 40.42
N PHE A 6 4.31 -5.98 41.00
CA PHE A 6 5.60 -5.28 40.87
C PHE A 6 6.12 -5.35 39.42
N TYR A 7 6.08 -6.53 38.79
CA TYR A 7 6.46 -6.69 37.37
C TYR A 7 5.53 -5.92 36.42
N HIS A 8 4.23 -5.89 36.73
CA HIS A 8 3.27 -5.14 35.91
C HIS A 8 3.54 -3.62 35.98
N CYS A 9 3.80 -3.09 37.17
CA CYS A 9 4.16 -1.68 37.36
C CYS A 9 5.48 -1.31 36.64
N LEU A 10 6.48 -2.19 36.72
CA LEU A 10 7.78 -2.00 36.06
C LEU A 10 7.64 -2.01 34.52
N ILE A 11 6.84 -2.90 33.97
CA ILE A 11 6.57 -2.96 32.52
C ILE A 11 5.85 -1.70 32.06
N ILE A 12 4.81 -1.25 32.79
CA ILE A 12 4.09 -0.03 32.46
C ILE A 12 5.03 1.18 32.51
N GLN A 13 5.87 1.29 33.52
CA GLN A 13 6.80 2.40 33.66
C GLN A 13 7.89 2.38 32.57
N PHE A 14 8.39 1.22 32.22
CA PHE A 14 9.34 1.04 31.11
C PHE A 14 8.71 1.43 29.78
N VAL A 15 7.49 0.95 29.49
CA VAL A 15 6.73 1.29 28.29
C VAL A 15 6.43 2.79 28.23
N TYR A 16 6.04 3.39 29.34
CA TYR A 16 5.79 4.84 29.42
C TYR A 16 7.05 5.67 29.12
N VAL A 17 8.19 5.32 29.71
CA VAL A 17 9.46 6.02 29.47
C VAL A 17 9.90 5.85 28.02
N MET A 18 9.76 4.64 27.46
CA MET A 18 10.09 4.36 26.08
C MET A 18 9.20 5.15 25.11
N ILE A 19 7.88 5.15 25.31
CA ILE A 19 6.95 5.92 24.47
C ILE A 19 7.25 7.42 24.59
N HIS A 20 7.52 7.92 25.78
CA HIS A 20 7.81 9.34 26.00
C HIS A 20 9.11 9.77 25.33
N SER A 21 10.16 8.94 25.34
CA SER A 21 11.40 9.20 24.61
C SER A 21 11.21 9.21 23.10
N ILE A 22 10.45 8.25 22.56
CA ILE A 22 10.09 8.16 21.12
C ILE A 22 9.32 9.41 20.70
N LEU A 23 8.36 9.86 21.52
CA LEU A 23 7.54 11.04 21.24
C LEU A 23 8.29 12.38 21.36
N LYS A 24 9.48 12.43 21.95
CA LYS A 24 10.33 13.62 21.99
C LYS A 24 11.25 13.75 20.78
N ASP A 25 11.66 12.65 20.19
CA ASP A 25 12.57 12.67 19.05
C ASP A 25 11.85 13.09 17.75
N LYS A 26 12.29 14.21 17.18
CA LYS A 26 11.71 14.76 15.95
C LYS A 26 11.91 13.84 14.75
N SER A 27 13.05 13.15 14.66
CA SER A 27 13.35 12.23 13.58
C SER A 27 12.42 11.03 13.62
N THR A 28 12.19 10.46 14.79
CA THR A 28 11.26 9.33 14.99
C THR A 28 9.82 9.72 14.68
N LYS A 29 9.38 10.91 15.09
CA LYS A 29 8.03 11.42 14.75
C LYS A 29 7.85 11.55 13.24
N LEU A 30 8.84 12.12 12.56
CA LEU A 30 8.81 12.27 11.09
C LEU A 30 8.75 10.91 10.42
N PHE A 31 9.60 9.98 10.86
CA PHE A 31 9.60 8.61 10.33
C PHE A 31 8.25 7.90 10.52
N LEU A 32 7.63 8.04 11.70
CA LEU A 32 6.30 7.48 11.96
C LEU A 32 5.24 8.10 11.05
N GLY A 33 5.26 9.42 10.88
CA GLY A 33 4.34 10.12 9.97
C GLY A 33 4.48 9.66 8.52
N ILE A 34 5.71 9.60 8.02
CA ILE A 34 6.01 9.12 6.67
C ILE A 34 5.60 7.66 6.51
N SER A 35 5.90 6.80 7.51
CA SER A 35 5.53 5.39 7.47
C SER A 35 4.01 5.18 7.49
N ALA A 36 3.29 5.94 8.30
CA ALA A 36 1.83 5.88 8.35
C ALA A 36 1.21 6.33 7.02
N PHE A 37 1.73 7.40 6.43
CA PHE A 37 1.29 7.89 5.13
C PHE A 37 1.58 6.88 4.02
N PHE A 38 2.78 6.28 3.99
CA PHE A 38 3.15 5.21 3.06
C PHE A 38 2.18 4.03 3.13
N VAL A 39 1.92 3.52 4.33
CA VAL A 39 0.99 2.39 4.53
C VAL A 39 -0.42 2.74 4.09
N ALA A 40 -0.91 3.94 4.44
CA ALA A 40 -2.24 4.40 4.02
C ALA A 40 -2.35 4.52 2.50
N ASN A 41 -1.32 5.09 1.85
CA ASN A 41 -1.26 5.27 0.41
C ASN A 41 -1.24 3.92 -0.31
N ALA A 42 -0.40 2.97 0.12
CA ALA A 42 -0.35 1.62 -0.42
C ALA A 42 -1.70 0.88 -0.28
N LEU A 43 -2.34 0.98 0.90
CA LEU A 43 -3.65 0.36 1.13
C LEU A 43 -4.74 0.97 0.22
N ILE A 44 -4.75 2.29 0.06
CA ILE A 44 -5.69 2.97 -0.84
C ILE A 44 -5.43 2.56 -2.28
N ALA A 45 -4.17 2.47 -2.72
CA ALA A 45 -3.79 2.04 -4.06
C ALA A 45 -4.36 0.65 -4.40
N GLU A 46 -4.25 -0.30 -3.48
CA GLU A 46 -4.83 -1.63 -3.63
C GLU A 46 -6.37 -1.60 -3.65
N CYS A 47 -7.01 -0.83 -2.77
CA CYS A 47 -8.48 -0.72 -2.73
C CYS A 47 -9.07 -0.13 -4.01
N ILE A 48 -8.43 0.88 -4.60
CA ILE A 48 -8.90 1.51 -5.86
C ILE A 48 -8.36 0.81 -7.11
N GLY A 49 -7.40 -0.09 -6.94
CA GLY A 49 -6.75 -0.83 -8.04
C GLY A 49 -7.71 -1.71 -8.86
N GLY A 50 -8.85 -2.07 -8.29
CA GLY A 50 -9.91 -2.79 -9.01
C GLY A 50 -10.56 -1.99 -10.14
N LYS A 51 -10.50 -0.66 -10.12
CA LYS A 51 -11.00 0.19 -11.20
C LYS A 51 -9.94 0.34 -12.29
N ILE A 52 -10.33 -0.01 -13.53
CA ILE A 52 -9.50 0.19 -14.73
C ILE A 52 -10.00 1.44 -15.46
N PHE A 53 -9.07 2.26 -15.93
CA PHE A 53 -9.35 3.40 -16.79
C PHE A 53 -8.48 3.37 -18.06
N SER A 54 -8.96 4.01 -19.13
CA SER A 54 -8.19 4.21 -20.35
C SER A 54 -7.43 5.53 -20.25
N LEU A 55 -6.11 5.50 -20.40
CA LEU A 55 -5.27 6.68 -20.41
C LEU A 55 -5.63 7.56 -21.63
N GLU A 56 -5.84 6.94 -22.79
CA GLU A 56 -6.27 7.63 -24.01
C GLU A 56 -7.61 8.33 -23.79
N GLY A 57 -8.57 7.67 -23.13
CA GLY A 57 -9.87 8.24 -22.82
C GLY A 57 -9.76 9.47 -21.91
N VAL A 58 -8.87 9.43 -20.91
CA VAL A 58 -8.59 10.61 -20.03
C VAL A 58 -7.99 11.77 -20.82
N LEU A 59 -7.14 11.48 -21.81
CA LEU A 59 -6.49 12.49 -22.65
C LEU A 59 -7.36 12.94 -23.85
N GLY A 60 -8.57 12.40 -24.00
CA GLY A 60 -9.45 12.68 -25.13
C GLY A 60 -8.95 12.14 -26.47
N LEU A 61 -8.09 11.11 -26.43
CA LEU A 61 -7.52 10.46 -27.62
C LEU A 61 -8.30 9.18 -27.96
N SER A 62 -8.23 8.77 -29.22
CA SER A 62 -8.72 7.46 -29.64
C SER A 62 -7.80 6.34 -29.12
N PRO A 63 -8.34 5.11 -28.87
CA PRO A 63 -7.54 3.97 -28.46
C PRO A 63 -6.36 3.71 -29.40
N ALA A 64 -5.20 3.41 -28.84
CA ALA A 64 -3.95 3.23 -29.60
C ALA A 64 -3.99 2.04 -30.55
N ASN A 65 -4.81 1.01 -30.25
CA ASN A 65 -4.99 -0.20 -31.08
C ASN A 65 -3.68 -0.83 -31.54
N LEU A 66 -2.70 -0.93 -30.63
CA LEU A 66 -1.38 -1.47 -30.91
C LEU A 66 -1.45 -2.98 -31.19
N THR A 67 -0.55 -3.46 -32.01
CA THR A 67 -0.33 -4.89 -32.22
C THR A 67 1.04 -5.25 -31.67
N LEU A 68 1.10 -6.07 -30.61
CA LEU A 68 2.32 -6.51 -29.98
C LEU A 68 2.28 -8.03 -29.76
N PHE A 69 3.34 -8.72 -30.14
CA PHE A 69 3.50 -10.17 -29.97
C PHE A 69 2.34 -11.00 -30.55
N GLY A 70 1.64 -10.49 -31.59
CA GLY A 70 0.49 -11.17 -32.22
C GLY A 70 -0.88 -10.79 -31.66
N GLU A 71 -0.94 -10.12 -30.50
CA GLU A 71 -2.17 -9.58 -29.93
C GLU A 71 -2.50 -8.22 -30.58
N LYS A 72 -3.78 -8.07 -31.00
CA LYS A 72 -4.27 -6.85 -31.66
C LYS A 72 -5.21 -6.07 -30.75
N GLY A 73 -5.30 -4.76 -30.96
CA GLY A 73 -6.25 -3.92 -30.25
C GLY A 73 -5.81 -3.54 -28.85
N LEU A 74 -4.51 -3.61 -28.56
CA LEU A 74 -3.96 -3.20 -27.27
C LEU A 74 -4.05 -1.68 -27.10
N SER A 75 -4.52 -1.24 -25.94
CA SER A 75 -4.67 0.16 -25.54
C SER A 75 -4.07 0.34 -24.15
N PHE A 76 -3.79 1.59 -23.76
CA PHE A 76 -3.22 1.92 -22.45
C PHE A 76 -4.31 1.91 -21.37
N ASN A 77 -4.70 0.71 -20.97
CA ASN A 77 -5.62 0.49 -19.85
C ASN A 77 -4.83 0.30 -18.56
N LEU A 78 -5.08 1.18 -17.58
CA LEU A 78 -4.34 1.22 -16.32
C LEU A 78 -5.30 1.04 -15.15
N THR A 79 -4.81 0.46 -14.06
CA THR A 79 -5.55 0.43 -12.79
C THR A 79 -5.49 1.80 -12.11
N CYS A 80 -6.54 2.21 -11.38
CA CYS A 80 -6.51 3.48 -10.66
C CYS A 80 -5.42 3.52 -9.56
N GLY A 81 -4.94 2.38 -9.09
CA GLY A 81 -3.81 2.30 -8.15
C GLY A 81 -2.54 2.97 -8.68
N VAL A 82 -2.34 3.01 -10.00
CA VAL A 82 -1.17 3.64 -10.63
C VAL A 82 -1.02 5.13 -10.30
N LEU A 83 -2.10 5.80 -9.91
CA LEU A 83 -2.06 7.22 -9.52
C LEU A 83 -1.23 7.46 -8.24
N LEU A 84 -1.13 6.46 -7.39
CA LEU A 84 -0.46 6.54 -6.09
C LEU A 84 0.96 5.98 -6.10
N TRP A 85 1.31 5.12 -7.05
CA TRP A 85 2.63 4.50 -7.16
C TRP A 85 3.80 5.48 -7.24
N PRO A 86 3.75 6.57 -8.01
CA PRO A 86 4.85 7.53 -8.05
C PRO A 86 5.17 8.12 -6.67
N LEU A 87 4.14 8.36 -5.86
CA LEU A 87 4.30 8.87 -4.51
C LEU A 87 4.94 7.84 -3.57
N GLU A 88 4.58 6.56 -3.73
CA GLU A 88 5.20 5.44 -2.99
C GLU A 88 6.70 5.37 -3.22
N PHE A 89 7.14 5.45 -4.48
CA PHE A 89 8.56 5.43 -4.82
C PHE A 89 9.30 6.64 -4.25
N VAL A 90 8.74 7.84 -4.36
CA VAL A 90 9.35 9.05 -3.76
C VAL A 90 9.50 8.89 -2.24
N ILE A 91 8.51 8.34 -1.55
CA ILE A 91 8.59 8.11 -0.11
C ILE A 91 9.66 7.08 0.22
N THR A 92 9.75 5.97 -0.52
CA THR A 92 10.78 4.96 -0.29
C THR A 92 12.18 5.49 -0.54
N ASP A 93 12.37 6.33 -1.55
CA ASP A 93 13.66 7.01 -1.81
C ASP A 93 14.05 7.92 -0.64
N ILE A 94 13.13 8.75 -0.15
CA ILE A 94 13.34 9.61 1.02
C ILE A 94 13.71 8.77 2.24
N VAL A 95 12.94 7.72 2.53
CA VAL A 95 13.22 6.85 3.68
C VAL A 95 14.55 6.13 3.52
N ASN A 96 14.90 5.69 2.30
CA ASN A 96 16.16 5.02 2.02
C ASN A 96 17.37 5.94 2.22
N GLU A 97 17.27 7.20 1.79
CA GLU A 97 18.35 8.19 1.94
C GLU A 97 18.57 8.58 3.40
N TYR A 98 17.51 8.88 4.17
CA TYR A 98 17.61 9.44 5.53
C TYR A 98 17.60 8.39 6.63
N TYR A 99 16.92 7.26 6.47
CA TYR A 99 16.76 6.22 7.49
C TYR A 99 17.38 4.89 7.09
N GLY A 100 17.80 4.77 5.83
CA GLY A 100 18.52 3.62 5.28
C GLY A 100 17.64 2.42 4.93
N PRO A 101 18.24 1.39 4.30
CA PRO A 101 17.52 0.26 3.69
C PRO A 101 16.75 -0.61 4.67
N LYS A 102 17.21 -0.68 5.92
CA LYS A 102 16.51 -1.44 6.96
C LYS A 102 15.16 -0.79 7.30
N ALA A 103 15.07 0.53 7.22
CA ALA A 103 13.83 1.27 7.44
C ALA A 103 12.85 1.02 6.29
N VAL A 104 13.29 1.12 5.04
CA VAL A 104 12.46 0.81 3.85
C VAL A 104 11.92 -0.61 3.92
N LYS A 105 12.78 -1.59 4.19
CA LYS A 105 12.35 -2.98 4.35
C LYS A 105 11.26 -3.14 5.42
N ARG A 106 11.40 -2.47 6.55
CA ARG A 106 10.41 -2.55 7.65
C ARG A 106 9.07 -1.95 7.22
N ILE A 107 9.05 -0.73 6.64
CA ILE A 107 7.78 -0.10 6.23
C ILE A 107 7.10 -0.89 5.12
N SER A 108 7.85 -1.44 4.14
CA SER A 108 7.29 -2.25 3.05
C SER A 108 6.66 -3.56 3.58
N ILE A 109 7.35 -4.27 4.49
CA ILE A 109 6.78 -5.47 5.11
C ILE A 109 5.55 -5.13 5.95
N THR A 110 5.58 -4.01 6.68
CA THR A 110 4.43 -3.54 7.47
C THR A 110 3.25 -3.22 6.55
N ALA A 111 3.48 -2.52 5.44
CA ALA A 111 2.44 -2.21 4.46
C ALA A 111 1.79 -3.49 3.91
N VAL A 112 2.60 -4.44 3.44
CA VAL A 112 2.10 -5.73 2.92
C VAL A 112 1.32 -6.49 3.98
N SER A 113 1.79 -6.53 5.22
CA SER A 113 1.08 -7.21 6.31
C SER A 113 -0.28 -6.57 6.61
N LEU A 114 -0.36 -5.25 6.59
CA LEU A 114 -1.61 -4.52 6.83
C LEU A 114 -2.57 -4.62 5.64
N ILE A 115 -2.06 -4.65 4.41
CA ILE A 115 -2.87 -4.91 3.21
C ILE A 115 -3.47 -6.33 3.29
N LEU A 116 -2.66 -7.34 3.58
CA LEU A 116 -3.15 -8.72 3.75
C LEU A 116 -4.21 -8.81 4.87
N TYR A 117 -3.99 -8.12 5.98
CA TYR A 117 -4.98 -8.03 7.06
C TYR A 117 -6.29 -7.38 6.59
N ALA A 118 -6.22 -6.27 5.86
CA ALA A 118 -7.41 -5.58 5.36
C ALA A 118 -8.21 -6.48 4.40
N PHE A 119 -7.53 -7.17 3.47
CA PHE A 119 -8.21 -8.09 2.56
C PHE A 119 -8.76 -9.33 3.24
N LEU A 120 -8.10 -9.84 4.29
CA LEU A 120 -8.67 -10.87 5.15
C LEU A 120 -9.98 -10.38 5.81
N MET A 121 -10.01 -9.14 6.30
CA MET A 121 -11.23 -8.56 6.86
C MET A 121 -12.32 -8.36 5.81
N PHE A 122 -12.00 -7.94 4.60
CA PHE A 122 -12.96 -7.86 3.50
C PHE A 122 -13.52 -9.24 3.15
N TYR A 123 -12.66 -10.26 3.06
CA TYR A 123 -13.09 -11.64 2.84
C TYR A 123 -14.06 -12.11 3.92
N LEU A 124 -13.75 -11.92 5.18
CA LEU A 124 -14.64 -12.28 6.29
C LEU A 124 -15.97 -11.50 6.21
N ALA A 125 -15.90 -10.19 5.94
CA ALA A 125 -17.10 -9.36 5.82
C ALA A 125 -18.03 -9.81 4.69
N MET A 126 -17.51 -10.24 3.55
CA MET A 126 -18.30 -10.78 2.42
C MET A 126 -19.05 -12.06 2.79
N HIS A 127 -18.52 -12.87 3.72
CA HIS A 127 -19.11 -14.15 4.11
C HIS A 127 -20.05 -14.04 5.33
N ILE A 128 -20.17 -12.88 5.96
CA ILE A 128 -21.17 -12.65 7.01
C ILE A 128 -22.53 -12.46 6.37
N ALA A 129 -23.55 -13.16 6.89
CA ALA A 129 -24.94 -13.05 6.41
C ALA A 129 -25.44 -11.59 6.47
N PRO A 130 -25.85 -10.97 5.36
CA PRO A 130 -26.29 -9.58 5.35
C PRO A 130 -27.70 -9.42 5.95
N ALA A 131 -27.97 -8.26 6.51
CA ALA A 131 -29.32 -7.89 6.92
C ALA A 131 -30.17 -7.54 5.69
N GLN A 132 -31.40 -8.08 5.60
CA GLN A 132 -32.26 -7.92 4.41
C GLN A 132 -32.51 -6.44 4.07
N PHE A 133 -32.80 -5.59 5.07
CA PHE A 133 -33.03 -4.16 4.85
C PHE A 133 -31.83 -3.44 4.20
N TRP A 134 -30.61 -3.92 4.45
CA TRP A 134 -29.40 -3.37 3.86
C TRP A 134 -29.21 -3.86 2.42
N VAL A 135 -29.51 -5.14 2.16
CA VAL A 135 -29.43 -5.72 0.79
C VAL A 135 -30.30 -4.91 -0.18
N ASP A 136 -31.50 -4.55 0.24
CA ASP A 136 -32.50 -3.88 -0.60
C ASP A 136 -32.40 -2.35 -0.57
N SER A 137 -31.49 -1.78 0.24
CA SER A 137 -31.44 -0.34 0.54
C SER A 137 -31.22 0.58 -0.67
N LYS A 138 -30.65 0.07 -1.75
CA LYS A 138 -30.29 0.83 -2.96
C LYS A 138 -30.96 0.33 -4.24
N THR A 139 -32.00 -0.50 -4.12
CA THR A 139 -32.74 -0.99 -5.29
C THR A 139 -33.42 0.14 -6.06
N ALA A 140 -33.91 1.18 -5.38
CA ALA A 140 -34.47 2.38 -6.00
C ALA A 140 -33.41 3.18 -6.81
N ASP A 141 -32.13 3.10 -6.45
CA ASP A 141 -31.02 3.74 -7.15
C ASP A 141 -30.45 2.86 -8.29
N GLY A 142 -31.11 1.75 -8.63
CA GLY A 142 -30.73 0.85 -9.70
C GLY A 142 -29.66 -0.18 -9.31
N ILE A 143 -29.38 -0.36 -8.02
CA ILE A 143 -28.46 -1.39 -7.50
C ILE A 143 -29.30 -2.57 -6.99
N PRO A 144 -29.34 -3.72 -7.71
CA PRO A 144 -30.24 -4.82 -7.38
C PRO A 144 -29.96 -5.45 -6.01
N SER A 145 -28.72 -5.42 -5.57
CA SER A 145 -28.28 -5.98 -4.28
C SER A 145 -27.04 -5.28 -3.78
N MET A 146 -27.11 -4.70 -2.58
CA MET A 146 -25.93 -4.12 -1.94
C MET A 146 -24.88 -5.16 -1.58
N GLN A 147 -25.28 -6.39 -1.24
CA GLN A 147 -24.36 -7.50 -1.03
C GLN A 147 -23.56 -7.80 -2.32
N GLY A 148 -24.27 -7.94 -3.46
CA GLY A 148 -23.61 -8.17 -4.75
C GLY A 148 -22.67 -7.04 -5.16
N ALA A 149 -23.04 -5.78 -4.92
CA ALA A 149 -22.18 -4.62 -5.16
C ALA A 149 -20.91 -4.64 -4.28
N PHE A 150 -21.06 -4.97 -3.00
CA PHE A 150 -19.96 -5.11 -2.05
C PHE A 150 -18.99 -6.21 -2.46
N GLU A 151 -19.52 -7.38 -2.82
CA GLU A 151 -18.73 -8.51 -3.33
C GLU A 151 -18.04 -8.19 -4.65
N ALA A 152 -18.71 -7.49 -5.56
CA ALA A 152 -18.12 -7.06 -6.84
C ALA A 152 -16.97 -6.08 -6.65
N ILE A 153 -17.01 -5.20 -5.64
CA ILE A 153 -15.95 -4.23 -5.37
C ILE A 153 -14.80 -4.85 -4.59
N PHE A 154 -15.07 -5.55 -3.49
CA PHE A 154 -14.04 -6.06 -2.57
C PHE A 154 -13.60 -7.50 -2.86
N GLY A 155 -14.39 -8.26 -3.63
CA GLY A 155 -14.07 -9.62 -4.07
C GLY A 155 -13.21 -9.69 -5.32
N GLN A 156 -12.85 -8.54 -5.91
CA GLN A 156 -12.04 -8.52 -7.14
C GLN A 156 -10.69 -9.18 -6.91
N GLY A 157 -10.61 -10.43 -7.34
CA GLY A 157 -9.35 -11.10 -7.60
C GLY A 157 -8.36 -11.14 -6.45
N MET A 158 -8.67 -11.82 -5.33
CA MET A 158 -7.69 -12.09 -4.26
C MET A 158 -6.34 -12.56 -4.82
N TRP A 159 -6.33 -13.30 -5.91
CA TRP A 159 -5.13 -13.74 -6.61
C TRP A 159 -4.38 -12.60 -7.29
N ILE A 160 -5.10 -11.60 -7.82
CA ILE A 160 -4.49 -10.40 -8.41
C ILE A 160 -3.79 -9.60 -7.32
N ILE A 161 -4.42 -9.44 -6.15
CA ILE A 161 -3.83 -8.73 -5.00
C ILE A 161 -2.58 -9.46 -4.50
N LEU A 162 -2.62 -10.78 -4.36
CA LEU A 162 -1.44 -11.56 -3.98
C LEU A 162 -0.30 -11.37 -4.99
N GLY A 163 -0.62 -11.38 -6.27
CA GLY A 163 0.33 -11.13 -7.34
C GLY A 163 0.93 -9.72 -7.26
N SER A 164 0.09 -8.68 -7.04
CA SER A 164 0.55 -7.29 -6.91
C SER A 164 1.45 -7.10 -5.69
N LEU A 165 1.11 -7.70 -4.55
CA LEU A 165 1.93 -7.62 -3.33
C LEU A 165 3.29 -8.29 -3.51
N VAL A 166 3.34 -9.44 -4.17
CA VAL A 166 4.62 -10.10 -4.49
C VAL A 166 5.44 -9.24 -5.44
N ALA A 167 4.83 -8.71 -6.50
CA ALA A 167 5.49 -7.81 -7.44
C ALA A 167 6.01 -6.55 -6.74
N PHE A 168 5.21 -5.95 -5.87
CA PHE A 168 5.60 -4.81 -5.05
C PHE A 168 6.82 -5.11 -4.18
N LEU A 169 6.83 -6.21 -3.41
CA LEU A 169 7.96 -6.57 -2.57
C LEU A 169 9.23 -6.82 -3.39
N VAL A 170 9.12 -7.54 -4.50
CA VAL A 170 10.26 -7.78 -5.39
C VAL A 170 10.80 -6.48 -5.95
N SER A 171 9.93 -5.58 -6.42
CA SER A 171 10.31 -4.26 -6.93
C SER A 171 11.02 -3.44 -5.85
N GLN A 172 10.48 -3.37 -4.64
CA GLN A 172 11.08 -2.65 -3.51
C GLN A 172 12.47 -3.17 -3.15
N PHE A 173 12.67 -4.49 -3.17
CA PHE A 173 13.99 -5.06 -2.87
C PHE A 173 15.00 -4.78 -3.96
N ILE A 174 14.60 -4.82 -5.23
CA ILE A 174 15.44 -4.46 -6.37
C ILE A 174 15.82 -2.98 -6.28
N ASP A 175 14.85 -2.10 -6.01
CA ASP A 175 15.07 -0.66 -5.89
C ASP A 175 16.08 -0.34 -4.78
N VAL A 176 15.90 -0.86 -3.58
CA VAL A 176 16.86 -0.71 -2.47
C VAL A 176 18.25 -1.24 -2.83
N PHE A 177 18.33 -2.36 -3.54
CA PHE A 177 19.61 -2.92 -3.97
C PHE A 177 20.30 -2.03 -4.99
N VAL A 178 19.59 -1.57 -6.02
CA VAL A 178 20.09 -0.67 -7.06
C VAL A 178 20.53 0.65 -6.47
N PHE A 179 19.70 1.26 -5.61
CA PHE A 179 20.02 2.48 -4.89
C PHE A 179 21.37 2.39 -4.16
N HIS A 180 21.57 1.31 -3.40
CA HIS A 180 22.82 1.10 -2.67
C HIS A 180 24.02 0.88 -3.59
N LYS A 181 23.83 0.15 -4.68
CA LYS A 181 24.90 -0.06 -5.66
C LYS A 181 25.32 1.28 -6.29
N ILE A 182 24.34 2.12 -6.67
CA ILE A 182 24.61 3.45 -7.22
C ILE A 182 25.27 4.35 -6.16
N LYS A 183 24.78 4.34 -4.92
CA LYS A 183 25.34 5.13 -3.81
C LYS A 183 26.82 4.79 -3.55
N LYS A 184 27.18 3.50 -3.63
CA LYS A 184 28.59 3.07 -3.53
C LYS A 184 29.46 3.56 -4.69
N MET A 185 28.91 3.67 -5.90
CA MET A 185 29.65 4.08 -7.10
C MET A 185 29.79 5.60 -7.19
N THR A 186 28.77 6.36 -6.80
CA THR A 186 28.68 7.82 -6.99
C THR A 186 29.04 8.63 -5.75
N GLY A 187 29.16 8.00 -4.56
CA GLY A 187 29.31 8.70 -3.30
C GLY A 187 28.16 9.64 -3.01
N GLU A 188 28.37 10.70 -2.22
CA GLU A 188 27.30 11.64 -1.86
C GLU A 188 27.02 12.74 -2.91
N LYS A 189 27.83 12.82 -3.96
CA LYS A 189 27.84 13.96 -4.91
C LYS A 189 26.73 13.94 -5.96
N MET A 190 26.04 12.82 -6.19
CA MET A 190 25.04 12.66 -7.27
C MET A 190 23.70 12.13 -6.73
N GLY A 191 23.08 12.86 -5.80
CA GLY A 191 21.77 12.48 -5.20
C GLY A 191 20.66 12.27 -6.23
N TRP A 192 20.62 13.09 -7.30
CA TRP A 192 19.63 13.01 -8.37
C TRP A 192 19.70 11.69 -9.18
N LEU A 193 20.87 11.06 -9.28
CA LEU A 193 21.04 9.79 -10.00
C LEU A 193 20.51 8.58 -9.20
N ARG A 194 20.15 8.80 -7.92
CA ARG A 194 19.65 7.76 -7.01
C ARG A 194 18.14 7.82 -6.85
N ALA A 195 17.54 8.97 -7.18
CA ALA A 195 16.08 9.12 -7.25
C ALA A 195 15.62 8.52 -8.58
N THR A 196 15.12 7.33 -8.53
CA THR A 196 14.60 6.57 -9.67
C THR A 196 13.10 6.56 -9.69
#